data_99f47acf6d732b4066378e41ad457f33
#
_entry.id   99f47acf6d732b4066378e41ad457f33
#
_cell.length_a   1.000
_cell.length_b   1.000
_cell.length_c   1.000
_cell.angle_alpha   90.00
_cell.angle_beta   90.00
_cell.angle_gamma   90.00
#
_symmetry.space_group_name_H-M   'P 1'
#
loop_
_entity.id
_entity.type
_entity.pdbx_description
1 polymer ?
#
loop_
_entity_poly.entity_id
_entity_poly.type
_entity_poly.pdbx_seq_one_letter_code
_entity_poly.pdbx_strand_id
1 'polypeptide(L)'
;MFFPILPFLCSCYVIHRAYPILIDHLEDVTPNFSGLTNVKKHYVVKNLIKAVYLCVLSIVGLPLMVCAWYNYWPNAWIQSIAGLYCSNDIMGLYKVKELPTSTRLHHTVTFVFLLATFMTDFQHSSVGQMLFVYTYCSALCFPVNAYLGLRLCFEAEDVALTKQIA
;
A
#
# COMPACT_ATOMS: atom_id res chain seq x y z
N MET A 1 -16.70 -17.87 -2.22
CA MET A 1 -16.28 -16.81 -3.17
C MET A 1 -16.27 -15.41 -2.56
N PHE A 2 -17.06 -15.08 -1.53
CA PHE A 2 -17.09 -13.73 -0.93
C PHE A 2 -15.98 -13.43 0.09
N PHE A 3 -15.35 -14.45 0.67
CA PHE A 3 -14.40 -14.29 1.77
C PHE A 3 -13.20 -13.37 1.47
N PRO A 4 -12.52 -13.43 0.30
CA PRO A 4 -11.36 -12.56 0.02
C PRO A 4 -11.73 -11.10 -0.32
N ILE A 5 -12.96 -10.82 -0.74
CA ILE A 5 -13.42 -9.47 -1.08
C ILE A 5 -13.67 -8.63 0.17
N LEU A 6 -14.11 -9.26 1.26
CA LEU A 6 -14.42 -8.56 2.51
C LEU A 6 -13.21 -7.83 3.10
N PRO A 7 -12.00 -8.43 3.24
CA PRO A 7 -10.80 -7.72 3.67
C PRO A 7 -10.48 -6.50 2.80
N PHE A 8 -10.64 -6.61 1.49
CA PHE A 8 -10.46 -5.50 0.56
C PHE A 8 -11.41 -4.33 0.86
N LEU A 9 -12.71 -4.60 0.98
CA LEU A 9 -13.72 -3.55 1.24
C LEU A 9 -13.55 -2.92 2.62
N CYS A 10 -13.30 -3.73 3.65
CA CYS A 10 -13.03 -3.25 5.01
C CYS A 10 -11.78 -2.36 5.03
N SER A 11 -10.72 -2.77 4.34
CA SER A 11 -9.50 -1.99 4.22
C SER A 11 -9.71 -0.66 3.50
N CYS A 12 -10.45 -0.65 2.39
CA CYS A 12 -10.82 0.59 1.70
C CYS A 12 -11.58 1.55 2.64
N TYR A 13 -12.52 1.02 3.43
CA TYR A 13 -13.27 1.82 4.39
C TYR A 13 -12.36 2.39 5.49
N VAL A 14 -11.49 1.57 6.07
CA VAL A 14 -10.53 1.99 7.11
C VAL A 14 -9.60 3.08 6.57
N ILE A 15 -9.03 2.88 5.38
CA ILE A 15 -8.16 3.88 4.73
C ILE A 15 -8.95 5.17 4.48
N HIS A 16 -10.20 5.06 3.98
CA HIS A 16 -11.04 6.24 3.72
C HIS A 16 -11.23 7.09 4.99
N ARG A 17 -11.46 6.44 6.13
CA ARG A 17 -11.63 7.10 7.44
C ARG A 17 -10.32 7.63 8.02
N ALA A 18 -9.20 6.97 7.74
CA ALA A 18 -7.89 7.39 8.23
C ALA A 18 -7.39 8.70 7.59
N TYR A 19 -7.78 8.99 6.34
CA TYR A 19 -7.29 10.20 5.63
C TYR A 19 -7.57 11.51 6.38
N PRO A 20 -8.82 11.87 6.73
CA PRO A 20 -9.07 13.12 7.45
C PRO A 20 -8.38 13.14 8.82
N ILE A 21 -8.43 12.04 9.56
CA ILE A 21 -7.81 11.95 10.90
C ILE A 21 -6.29 12.21 10.82
N LEU A 22 -5.61 11.64 9.84
CA LEU A 22 -4.17 11.84 9.65
C LEU A 22 -3.84 13.24 9.13
N ILE A 23 -4.68 13.83 8.29
CA ILE A 23 -4.50 15.21 7.85
C ILE A 23 -4.58 16.14 9.05
N ASP A 24 -5.64 16.05 9.85
CA ASP A 24 -5.86 16.90 11.03
C ASP A 24 -4.69 16.74 12.03
N HIS A 25 -4.30 15.49 12.32
CA HIS A 25 -3.19 15.23 13.24
C HIS A 25 -1.85 15.78 12.72
N LEU A 26 -1.54 15.63 11.43
CA LEU A 26 -0.29 16.16 10.86
C LEU A 26 -0.29 17.68 10.79
N GLU A 27 -1.44 18.34 10.64
CA GLU A 27 -1.56 19.79 10.71
C GLU A 27 -1.21 20.31 12.11
N ASP A 28 -1.60 19.57 13.15
CA ASP A 28 -1.34 19.94 14.54
C ASP A 28 0.13 19.75 14.95
N VAL A 29 0.78 18.66 14.49
CA VAL A 29 2.11 18.28 14.99
C VAL A 29 3.25 18.67 14.06
N THR A 30 2.97 19.07 12.81
CA THR A 30 3.99 19.31 11.79
C THR A 30 3.76 20.64 11.08
N PRO A 31 4.45 21.73 11.50
CA PRO A 31 4.23 23.07 10.94
C PRO A 31 4.38 23.15 9.42
N ASN A 32 5.37 22.45 8.85
CA ASN A 32 5.59 22.44 7.40
C ASN A 32 4.45 21.79 6.63
N PHE A 33 3.76 20.81 7.25
CA PHE A 33 2.62 20.14 6.63
C PHE A 33 1.41 21.08 6.52
N SER A 34 1.16 21.93 7.50
CA SER A 34 0.04 22.88 7.49
C SER A 34 0.12 23.84 6.30
N GLY A 35 1.33 24.24 5.87
CA GLY A 35 1.59 25.11 4.71
C GLY A 35 1.45 24.43 3.35
N LEU A 36 1.26 23.11 3.29
CA LEU A 36 1.11 22.38 2.03
C LEU A 36 -0.27 22.61 1.39
N THR A 37 -0.31 22.55 0.05
CA THR A 37 -1.57 22.52 -0.69
C THR A 37 -2.35 21.22 -0.38
N ASN A 38 -3.68 21.24 -0.49
CA ASN A 38 -4.52 20.06 -0.25
C ASN A 38 -4.09 18.83 -1.08
N VAL A 39 -3.64 19.03 -2.32
CA VAL A 39 -3.12 17.95 -3.17
C VAL A 39 -1.89 17.31 -2.55
N LYS A 40 -0.93 18.13 -2.08
CA LYS A 40 0.28 17.65 -1.41
C LYS A 40 -0.03 16.97 -0.07
N LYS A 41 -0.96 17.48 0.73
CA LYS A 41 -1.42 16.85 1.98
C LYS A 41 -1.94 15.44 1.73
N HIS A 42 -2.83 15.28 0.74
CA HIS A 42 -3.33 13.96 0.37
C HIS A 42 -2.23 13.03 -0.18
N TYR A 43 -1.24 13.58 -0.91
CA TYR A 43 -0.09 12.80 -1.37
C TYR A 43 0.78 12.30 -0.21
N VAL A 44 1.06 13.15 0.78
CA VAL A 44 1.80 12.77 2.00
C VAL A 44 1.06 11.66 2.73
N VAL A 45 -0.21 11.88 3.07
CA VAL A 45 -1.02 10.91 3.81
C VAL A 45 -1.14 9.58 3.07
N LYS A 46 -1.32 9.61 1.73
CA LYS A 46 -1.30 8.39 0.90
C LYS A 46 -0.02 7.58 1.11
N ASN A 47 1.14 8.24 1.06
CA ASN A 47 2.41 7.54 1.17
C ASN A 47 2.66 7.03 2.60
N LEU A 48 2.26 7.77 3.64
CA LEU A 48 2.38 7.31 5.02
C LEU A 48 1.47 6.11 5.31
N ILE A 49 0.20 6.16 4.90
CA ILE A 49 -0.70 5.00 5.01
C ILE A 49 -0.10 3.81 4.26
N LYS A 50 0.39 4.02 3.03
CA LYS A 50 1.01 2.95 2.23
C LYS A 50 2.23 2.35 2.93
N ALA A 51 3.08 3.17 3.54
CA ALA A 51 4.24 2.69 4.29
C ALA A 51 3.83 1.77 5.44
N VAL A 52 2.86 2.19 6.26
CA VAL A 52 2.36 1.38 7.38
C VAL A 52 1.73 0.09 6.86
N TYR A 53 0.89 0.15 5.83
CA TYR A 53 0.25 -1.03 5.24
C TYR A 53 1.28 -2.03 4.71
N LEU A 54 2.25 -1.56 3.93
CA LEU A 54 3.28 -2.44 3.37
C LEU A 54 4.17 -3.05 4.46
N CYS A 55 4.50 -2.28 5.51
CA CYS A 55 5.22 -2.79 6.68
C CYS A 55 4.44 -3.92 7.37
N VAL A 56 3.16 -3.71 7.65
CA VAL A 56 2.30 -4.74 8.25
C VAL A 56 2.16 -5.95 7.32
N LEU A 57 1.95 -5.74 6.02
CA LEU A 57 1.81 -6.83 5.05
C LEU A 57 3.09 -7.63 4.86
N SER A 58 4.28 -7.00 4.98
CA SER A 58 5.55 -7.73 4.94
C SER A 58 5.72 -8.69 6.13
N ILE A 59 5.20 -8.30 7.30
CA ILE A 59 5.21 -9.17 8.50
C ILE A 59 4.15 -10.27 8.39
N VAL A 60 2.90 -9.89 8.08
CA VAL A 60 1.76 -10.82 7.99
C VAL A 60 1.90 -11.79 6.80
N GLY A 61 2.57 -11.37 5.73
CA GLY A 61 2.84 -12.20 4.56
C GLY A 61 3.97 -13.22 4.74
N LEU A 62 4.82 -13.05 5.77
CA LEU A 62 5.95 -13.95 6.01
C LEU A 62 5.53 -15.43 6.18
N PRO A 63 4.49 -15.78 6.96
CA PRO A 63 4.01 -17.17 7.04
C PRO A 63 3.59 -17.73 5.68
N LEU A 64 3.02 -16.91 4.79
CA LEU A 64 2.66 -17.37 3.44
C LEU A 64 3.89 -17.63 2.56
N MET A 65 4.97 -16.87 2.74
CA MET A 65 6.24 -17.17 2.09
C MET A 65 6.83 -18.49 2.57
N VAL A 66 6.69 -18.80 3.86
CA VAL A 66 7.06 -20.12 4.40
C VAL A 66 6.19 -21.21 3.80
N CYS A 67 4.88 -21.03 3.71
CA CYS A 67 3.97 -21.96 3.03
C CYS A 67 4.38 -22.19 1.57
N ALA A 68 4.70 -21.11 0.84
CA ALA A 68 5.16 -21.16 -0.57
C ALA A 68 6.46 -21.97 -0.71
N TRP A 69 7.40 -21.84 0.24
CA TRP A 69 8.65 -22.62 0.28
C TRP A 69 8.38 -24.12 0.35
N TYR A 70 7.32 -24.52 1.06
CA TYR A 70 6.85 -25.92 1.14
C TYR A 70 5.86 -26.30 0.02
N ASN A 71 5.75 -25.49 -1.04
CA ASN A 71 4.82 -25.67 -2.16
C ASN A 71 3.35 -25.79 -1.73
N TYR A 72 2.96 -25.10 -0.65
CA TYR A 72 1.60 -24.97 -0.17
C TYR A 72 1.09 -23.53 -0.39
N TRP A 73 0.05 -23.40 -1.21
CA TRP A 73 -0.47 -22.12 -1.68
C TRP A 73 -1.93 -21.91 -1.24
N PRO A 74 -2.17 -21.39 -0.03
CA PRO A 74 -3.52 -21.22 0.51
C PRO A 74 -4.26 -20.07 -0.17
N ASN A 75 -5.05 -20.37 -1.21
CA ASN A 75 -5.73 -19.40 -2.09
C ASN A 75 -6.46 -18.29 -1.33
N ALA A 76 -7.29 -18.64 -0.34
CA ALA A 76 -8.09 -17.66 0.40
C ALA A 76 -7.24 -16.63 1.16
N TRP A 77 -6.09 -17.04 1.72
CA TRP A 77 -5.18 -16.16 2.43
C TRP A 77 -4.42 -15.26 1.48
N ILE A 78 -3.89 -15.82 0.38
CA ILE A 78 -3.17 -15.06 -0.65
C ILE A 78 -4.10 -14.01 -1.26
N GLN A 79 -5.32 -14.39 -1.65
CA GLN A 79 -6.32 -13.48 -2.20
C GLN A 79 -6.72 -12.37 -1.22
N SER A 80 -6.84 -12.70 0.07
CA SER A 80 -7.15 -11.70 1.11
C SER A 80 -6.02 -10.68 1.28
N ILE A 81 -4.76 -11.14 1.33
CA ILE A 81 -3.59 -10.24 1.42
C ILE A 81 -3.44 -9.41 0.16
N ALA A 82 -3.68 -9.97 -1.03
CA ALA A 82 -3.70 -9.21 -2.28
C ALA A 82 -4.78 -8.11 -2.26
N GLY A 83 -5.96 -8.40 -1.71
CA GLY A 83 -7.02 -7.42 -1.50
C GLY A 83 -6.57 -6.28 -0.58
N LEU A 84 -5.95 -6.60 0.56
CA LEU A 84 -5.39 -5.60 1.47
C LEU A 84 -4.31 -4.74 0.80
N TYR A 85 -3.40 -5.35 0.05
CA TYR A 85 -2.34 -4.64 -0.69
C TYR A 85 -2.94 -3.64 -1.69
N CYS A 86 -3.89 -4.08 -2.53
CA CYS A 86 -4.47 -3.27 -3.59
C CYS A 86 -5.42 -2.18 -3.07
N SER A 87 -6.02 -2.35 -1.88
CA SER A 87 -6.94 -1.37 -1.30
C SER A 87 -6.29 0.01 -1.15
N ASN A 88 -5.01 0.05 -0.79
CA ASN A 88 -4.28 1.30 -0.65
C ASN A 88 -4.04 2.00 -2.00
N ASP A 89 -3.71 1.25 -3.04
CA ASP A 89 -3.51 1.79 -4.39
C ASP A 89 -4.81 2.35 -4.96
N ILE A 90 -5.93 1.66 -4.75
CA ILE A 90 -7.26 2.11 -5.18
C ILE A 90 -7.71 3.35 -4.40
N MET A 91 -7.50 3.36 -3.09
CA MET A 91 -7.79 4.55 -2.28
C MET A 91 -6.88 5.72 -2.65
N GLY A 92 -5.63 5.46 -3.07
CA GLY A 92 -4.74 6.47 -3.63
C GLY A 92 -5.29 7.10 -4.90
N LEU A 93 -5.82 6.32 -5.84
CA LEU A 93 -6.50 6.83 -7.05
C LEU A 93 -7.72 7.68 -6.72
N TYR A 94 -8.49 7.30 -5.71
CA TYR A 94 -9.70 8.01 -5.30
C TYR A 94 -9.40 9.32 -4.54
N LYS A 95 -8.42 9.32 -3.64
CA LYS A 95 -8.14 10.45 -2.74
C LYS A 95 -7.18 11.48 -3.32
N VAL A 96 -6.23 11.09 -4.18
CA VAL A 96 -5.22 12.00 -4.74
C VAL A 96 -5.57 12.35 -6.17
N LYS A 97 -6.11 13.56 -6.39
CA LYS A 97 -6.60 14.01 -7.71
C LYS A 97 -5.49 14.14 -8.76
N GLU A 98 -4.30 14.58 -8.35
CA GLU A 98 -3.17 14.88 -9.25
C GLU A 98 -2.02 13.88 -9.05
N LEU A 99 -2.28 12.61 -9.36
CA LEU A 99 -1.23 11.61 -9.41
C LEU A 99 -0.47 11.68 -10.74
N PRO A 100 0.86 11.48 -10.73
CA PRO A 100 1.64 11.28 -11.95
C PRO A 100 1.04 10.17 -12.82
N THR A 101 1.08 10.33 -14.14
CA THR A 101 0.48 9.36 -15.09
C THR A 101 1.03 7.94 -14.87
N SER A 102 2.33 7.80 -14.63
CA SER A 102 2.95 6.50 -14.34
C SER A 102 2.38 5.84 -13.08
N THR A 103 2.17 6.63 -12.01
CA THR A 103 1.59 6.13 -10.76
C THR A 103 0.13 5.74 -10.97
N ARG A 104 -0.64 6.56 -11.71
CA ARG A 104 -2.04 6.25 -12.03
C ARG A 104 -2.14 4.96 -12.83
N LEU A 105 -1.31 4.80 -13.86
CA LEU A 105 -1.25 3.58 -14.67
C LEU A 105 -0.90 2.37 -13.81
N HIS A 106 0.14 2.48 -12.97
CA HIS A 106 0.53 1.41 -12.05
C HIS A 106 -0.64 0.97 -11.15
N HIS A 107 -1.32 1.89 -10.48
CA HIS A 107 -2.45 1.56 -9.61
C HIS A 107 -3.64 0.95 -10.38
N THR A 108 -3.89 1.41 -11.61
CA THR A 108 -4.94 0.83 -12.46
C THR A 108 -4.60 -0.62 -12.84
N VAL A 109 -3.35 -0.89 -13.23
CA VAL A 109 -2.86 -2.23 -13.54
C VAL A 109 -2.92 -3.13 -12.29
N THR A 110 -2.53 -2.61 -11.13
CA THR A 110 -2.64 -3.35 -9.85
C THR A 110 -4.09 -3.76 -9.56
N PHE A 111 -5.07 -2.91 -9.87
CA PHE A 111 -6.49 -3.28 -9.73
C PHE A 111 -6.92 -4.39 -10.67
N VAL A 112 -6.49 -4.35 -11.93
CA VAL A 112 -6.77 -5.45 -12.89
C VAL A 112 -6.15 -6.76 -12.40
N PHE A 113 -4.93 -6.72 -11.88
CA PHE A 113 -4.30 -7.90 -11.29
C PHE A 113 -5.03 -8.42 -10.04
N LEU A 114 -5.62 -7.54 -9.22
CA LEU A 114 -6.45 -7.97 -8.11
C LEU A 114 -7.66 -8.78 -8.58
N LEU A 115 -8.35 -8.32 -9.62
CA LEU A 115 -9.49 -9.05 -10.18
C LEU A 115 -9.07 -10.44 -10.70
N ALA A 116 -7.93 -10.51 -11.39
CA ALA A 116 -7.37 -11.79 -11.84
C ALA A 116 -6.98 -12.69 -10.65
N THR A 117 -6.40 -12.11 -9.59
CA THR A 117 -6.00 -12.83 -8.37
C THR A 117 -7.19 -13.54 -7.71
N PHE A 118 -8.37 -12.93 -7.67
CA PHE A 118 -9.57 -13.54 -7.10
C PHE A 118 -10.07 -14.77 -7.88
N MET A 119 -9.64 -14.92 -9.13
CA MET A 119 -9.99 -16.06 -10.00
C MET A 119 -8.84 -17.07 -10.11
N THR A 120 -7.68 -16.78 -9.53
CA THR A 120 -6.48 -17.61 -9.66
C THR A 120 -6.45 -18.71 -8.62
N ASP A 121 -6.20 -19.94 -9.06
CA ASP A 121 -5.78 -21.05 -8.18
C ASP A 121 -4.26 -21.06 -8.07
N PHE A 122 -3.74 -20.55 -6.96
CA PHE A 122 -2.30 -20.41 -6.72
C PHE A 122 -1.60 -21.78 -6.58
N GLN A 123 -2.30 -22.84 -6.18
CA GLN A 123 -1.68 -24.17 -6.09
C GLN A 123 -1.27 -24.72 -7.48
N HIS A 124 -1.99 -24.31 -8.54
CA HIS A 124 -1.78 -24.81 -9.89
C HIS A 124 -1.33 -23.75 -10.89
N SER A 125 -1.16 -22.50 -10.49
CA SER A 125 -0.80 -21.37 -11.36
C SER A 125 0.61 -20.85 -11.08
N SER A 126 1.59 -21.25 -11.87
CA SER A 126 2.97 -20.73 -11.75
C SER A 126 3.03 -19.21 -11.92
N VAL A 127 2.21 -18.64 -12.81
CA VAL A 127 2.12 -17.17 -12.99
C VAL A 127 1.56 -16.51 -11.74
N GLY A 128 0.53 -17.07 -11.12
CA GLY A 128 -0.01 -16.59 -9.86
C GLY A 128 1.03 -16.64 -8.73
N GLN A 129 1.76 -17.75 -8.62
CA GLN A 129 2.84 -17.93 -7.64
C GLN A 129 3.93 -16.87 -7.80
N MET A 130 4.40 -16.64 -9.03
CA MET A 130 5.39 -15.58 -9.33
C MET A 130 4.86 -14.19 -8.99
N LEU A 131 3.59 -13.90 -9.30
CA LEU A 131 2.95 -12.62 -8.99
C LEU A 131 2.85 -12.40 -7.47
N PHE A 132 2.53 -13.45 -6.71
CA PHE A 132 2.50 -13.37 -5.24
C PHE A 132 3.88 -13.04 -4.66
N VAL A 133 4.94 -13.77 -5.09
CA VAL A 133 6.32 -13.52 -4.64
C VAL A 133 6.76 -12.10 -4.99
N TYR A 134 6.49 -11.65 -6.21
CA TYR A 134 6.78 -10.28 -6.65
C TYR A 134 6.08 -9.23 -5.76
N THR A 135 4.79 -9.44 -5.50
CA THR A 135 3.99 -8.53 -4.66
C THR A 135 4.51 -8.49 -3.22
N TYR A 136 4.89 -9.65 -2.67
CA TYR A 136 5.52 -9.72 -1.36
C TYR A 136 6.86 -8.95 -1.30
N CYS A 137 7.74 -9.17 -2.27
CA CYS A 137 9.00 -8.41 -2.37
C CYS A 137 8.74 -6.90 -2.52
N SER A 138 7.71 -6.51 -3.26
CA SER A 138 7.29 -5.11 -3.39
C SER A 138 6.81 -4.51 -2.06
N ALA A 139 6.22 -5.31 -1.16
CA ALA A 139 5.82 -4.84 0.16
C ALA A 139 7.02 -4.41 1.02
N LEU A 140 8.19 -5.02 0.83
CA LEU A 140 9.43 -4.66 1.53
C LEU A 140 9.92 -3.25 1.17
N CYS A 141 9.39 -2.63 0.11
CA CYS A 141 9.69 -1.25 -0.28
C CYS A 141 8.93 -0.20 0.57
N PHE A 142 8.37 -0.57 1.73
CA PHE A 142 7.69 0.38 2.62
C PHE A 142 8.57 1.59 3.05
N PRO A 143 9.91 1.49 3.24
CA PRO A 143 10.72 2.64 3.62
C PRO A 143 10.71 3.76 2.55
N VAL A 144 10.63 3.37 1.27
CA VAL A 144 10.51 4.35 0.17
C VAL A 144 9.23 5.17 0.30
N ASN A 145 8.10 4.52 0.62
CA ASN A 145 6.83 5.23 0.83
C ASN A 145 6.87 6.10 2.10
N ALA A 146 7.51 5.63 3.18
CA ALA A 146 7.73 6.42 4.39
C ALA A 146 8.52 7.69 4.06
N TYR A 147 9.64 7.56 3.36
CA TYR A 147 10.45 8.70 2.91
C TYR A 147 9.64 9.69 2.04
N LEU A 148 8.88 9.18 1.05
CA LEU A 148 8.06 10.02 0.17
C LEU A 148 6.97 10.81 0.92
N GLY A 149 6.45 10.26 2.01
CA GLY A 149 5.53 10.96 2.91
C GLY A 149 6.25 11.97 3.79
N LEU A 150 7.25 11.52 4.53
CA LEU A 150 7.91 12.32 5.58
C LEU A 150 8.70 13.50 5.04
N ARG A 151 9.35 13.38 3.87
CA ARG A 151 10.21 14.44 3.29
C ARG A 151 9.52 15.80 3.10
N LEU A 152 8.19 15.83 3.04
CA LEU A 152 7.41 17.07 2.91
C LEU A 152 6.92 17.60 4.25
N CYS A 153 7.11 16.83 5.34
CA CYS A 153 6.73 17.21 6.70
C CYS A 153 7.86 17.90 7.46
N PHE A 154 9.11 17.70 7.03
CA PHE A 154 10.30 18.21 7.71
C PHE A 154 11.00 19.30 6.91
N GLU A 155 11.84 20.11 7.57
CA GLU A 155 12.67 21.11 6.92
C GLU A 155 13.77 20.47 6.07
N ALA A 156 14.41 21.27 5.19
CA ALA A 156 15.40 20.76 4.24
C ALA A 156 16.61 20.09 4.91
N GLU A 157 16.98 20.55 6.10
CA GLU A 157 18.10 19.99 6.89
C GLU A 157 17.75 18.59 7.43
N ASP A 158 16.51 18.40 7.90
CA ASP A 158 16.02 17.10 8.38
C ASP A 158 15.79 16.10 7.25
N VAL A 159 15.51 16.58 6.03
CA VAL A 159 15.36 15.73 4.84
C VAL A 159 16.67 15.02 4.48
N ALA A 160 17.84 15.60 4.80
CA ALA A 160 19.13 14.95 4.60
C ALA A 160 19.26 13.68 5.49
N LEU A 161 18.76 13.75 6.72
CA LEU A 161 18.75 12.60 7.64
C LEU A 161 17.79 11.49 7.17
N THR A 162 16.60 11.86 6.70
CA THR A 162 15.61 10.88 6.20
C THR A 162 16.06 10.18 4.92
N LYS A 163 16.92 10.82 4.10
CA LYS A 163 17.56 10.18 2.94
C LYS A 163 18.56 9.09 3.31
N GLN A 164 19.19 9.18 4.48
CA GLN A 164 20.14 8.17 4.93
C GLN A 164 19.45 6.91 5.51
N ILE A 165 18.16 7.02 5.84
CA ILE A 165 17.36 5.92 6.43
C ILE A 165 16.61 5.13 5.34
N ALA A 166 16.43 5.68 4.14
CA ALA A 166 15.72 5.07 3.02
C ALA A 166 16.66 4.35 2.05
#